data_e933d7e90f9b6143f14a393e55991188
#
_entry.id   e933d7e90f9b6143f14a393e55991188
#
_cell.length_a   1.000
_cell.length_b   1.000
_cell.length_c   1.000
_cell.angle_alpha   90.00
_cell.angle_beta   90.00
_cell.angle_gamma   90.00
#
_symmetry.space_group_name_H-M   'P 1'
#
loop_
_entity.id
_entity.type
_entity.pdbx_description
1 polymer ?
#
loop_
_entity_poly.entity_id
_entity_poly.type
_entity_poly.pdbx_seq_one_letter_code
_entity_poly.pdbx_strand_id
1 'polypeptide(L)'
;MKRTEKEEIKRDGAKAVKNSGRGMRKGDAMKNQFLIDYKHCEKSHTVSAANWRKLAKDAWNENYKHPLLCLVLGEDSERKLAVVEWSVFTELVEGSDYE
;
A
#
# COMPACT_ATOMS: atom_id res chain seq x y z
N MET A 1 3.66 19.33 -8.76
CA MET A 1 3.77 18.26 -9.75
C MET A 1 3.46 16.91 -9.12
N LYS A 2 2.69 16.11 -9.78
CA LYS A 2 2.28 14.80 -9.29
C LYS A 2 3.45 13.81 -9.35
N ARG A 3 3.75 13.18 -8.23
CA ARG A 3 4.81 12.17 -8.21
C ARG A 3 4.33 10.87 -8.85
N THR A 4 5.24 10.17 -9.51
CA THR A 4 4.95 8.86 -10.05
C THR A 4 4.92 7.83 -8.92
N GLU A 5 4.36 6.66 -9.19
CA GLU A 5 4.37 5.55 -8.24
C GLU A 5 5.80 5.17 -7.87
N LYS A 6 6.70 5.16 -8.84
CA LYS A 6 8.10 4.85 -8.62
C LYS A 6 8.75 5.82 -7.65
N GLU A 7 8.44 7.12 -7.80
CA GLU A 7 8.96 8.14 -6.90
C GLU A 7 8.39 7.99 -5.49
N GLU A 8 7.10 7.65 -5.38
CA GLU A 8 6.49 7.41 -4.07
C GLU A 8 7.10 6.21 -3.37
N ILE A 9 7.33 5.13 -4.10
CA ILE A 9 7.98 3.94 -3.56
C ILE A 9 9.36 4.28 -3.01
N LYS A 10 10.12 5.04 -3.77
CA LYS A 10 11.46 5.45 -3.37
C LYS A 10 11.44 6.34 -2.13
N ARG A 11 10.51 7.30 -2.09
CA ARG A 11 10.38 8.21 -0.95
C ARG A 11 10.03 7.47 0.34
N ASP A 12 9.25 6.40 0.23
CA ASP A 12 8.81 5.63 1.39
C ASP A 12 9.86 4.63 1.86
N GLY A 13 10.97 4.51 1.16
CA GLY A 13 11.96 3.51 1.47
C GLY A 13 11.47 2.11 1.22
N ALA A 14 10.45 1.97 0.36
CA ALA A 14 9.90 0.68 0.00
C ALA A 14 10.64 0.11 -1.21
N LYS A 15 10.44 -1.18 -1.43
CA LYS A 15 11.08 -1.89 -2.52
C LYS A 15 10.04 -2.30 -3.55
N ALA A 16 10.22 -1.90 -4.79
CA ALA A 16 9.30 -2.27 -5.84
C ALA A 16 9.29 -3.78 -6.03
N VAL A 17 8.10 -4.34 -6.22
CA VAL A 17 7.93 -5.76 -6.47
C VAL A 17 8.19 -6.02 -7.94
N LYS A 18 9.11 -6.92 -8.22
CA LYS A 18 9.42 -7.28 -9.61
C LYS A 18 8.29 -8.11 -10.19
N ASN A 19 7.93 -7.82 -11.41
CA ASN A 19 6.99 -8.64 -12.15
C ASN A 19 7.68 -9.94 -12.54
N SER A 20 7.32 -11.02 -11.89
CA SER A 20 7.91 -12.34 -12.15
C SER A 20 7.15 -13.12 -13.22
N GLY A 21 6.30 -12.46 -14.00
CA GLY A 21 5.47 -13.11 -14.99
C GLY A 21 4.23 -13.75 -14.42
N ARG A 22 3.96 -13.55 -13.15
CA ARG A 22 2.81 -14.14 -12.47
C ARG A 22 1.75 -13.12 -12.07
N GLY A 23 1.65 -12.04 -12.80
CA GLY A 23 0.63 -11.07 -12.57
C GLY A 23 0.90 -10.13 -11.40
N MET A 24 2.13 -9.95 -11.03
CA MET A 24 2.49 -8.90 -10.07
C MET A 24 2.09 -7.58 -10.66
N ARG A 25 1.33 -6.81 -9.91
CA ARG A 25 0.80 -5.57 -10.43
C ARG A 25 1.83 -4.46 -10.44
N LYS A 26 1.72 -3.67 -11.49
CA LYS A 26 2.52 -2.47 -11.64
C LYS A 26 2.23 -1.53 -10.47
N GLY A 27 3.26 -1.01 -9.84
CA GLY A 27 3.10 -0.07 -8.75
C GLY A 27 3.06 -0.68 -7.36
N ASP A 28 3.11 -2.01 -7.26
CA ASP A 28 3.17 -2.66 -5.96
C ASP A 28 4.59 -2.57 -5.39
N ALA A 29 4.69 -2.51 -4.08
CA ALA A 29 5.98 -2.44 -3.40
C ALA A 29 5.91 -3.18 -2.07
N MET A 30 7.07 -3.47 -1.52
CA MET A 30 7.17 -4.11 -0.21
C MET A 30 7.94 -3.22 0.75
N LYS A 31 7.47 -3.14 1.97
CA LYS A 31 8.18 -2.47 3.06
C LYS A 31 7.88 -3.24 4.35
N ASN A 32 8.93 -3.78 4.96
CA ASN A 32 8.77 -4.62 6.15
C ASN A 32 7.79 -5.76 5.86
N GLN A 33 6.74 -5.92 6.65
CA GLN A 33 5.75 -6.98 6.49
C GLN A 33 4.55 -6.56 5.63
N PHE A 34 4.66 -5.47 4.88
CA PHE A 34 3.55 -4.97 4.08
C PHE A 34 3.79 -5.11 2.58
N LEU A 35 2.75 -5.54 1.88
CA LEU A 35 2.67 -5.37 0.44
C LEU A 35 1.82 -4.13 0.19
N ILE A 36 2.38 -3.16 -0.49
CA ILE A 36 1.77 -1.85 -0.66
C ILE A 36 1.29 -1.68 -2.10
N ASP A 37 0.01 -1.36 -2.26
CA ASP A 37 -0.57 -1.01 -3.55
C ASP A 37 -0.74 0.51 -3.58
N TYR A 38 -0.07 1.18 -4.51
CA TYR A 38 -0.13 2.64 -4.63
C TYR A 38 -1.21 3.05 -5.60
N LYS A 39 -2.09 3.94 -5.15
CA LYS A 39 -3.15 4.49 -5.99
C LYS A 39 -3.12 6.01 -5.94
N HIS A 40 -3.01 6.62 -7.10
CA HIS A 40 -3.11 8.06 -7.24
C HIS A 40 -4.55 8.41 -7.58
N CYS A 41 -5.11 9.34 -6.83
CA CYS A 41 -6.49 9.80 -7.07
C CYS A 41 -6.58 11.29 -6.79
N GLU A 42 -7.19 12.00 -7.73
CA GLU A 42 -7.32 13.44 -7.60
C GLU A 42 -8.37 13.84 -6.57
N LYS A 43 -9.49 13.14 -6.54
CA LYS A 43 -10.61 13.49 -5.68
C LYS A 43 -10.99 12.43 -4.68
N SER A 44 -11.08 11.18 -5.12
CA SER A 44 -11.58 10.12 -4.26
C SER A 44 -11.11 8.75 -4.72
N HIS A 45 -11.23 7.80 -3.83
CA HIS A 45 -10.95 6.40 -4.14
C HIS A 45 -11.90 5.53 -3.32
N THR A 46 -12.47 4.52 -3.96
CA THR A 46 -13.39 3.60 -3.30
C THR A 46 -12.64 2.34 -2.84
N VAL A 47 -12.73 2.04 -1.56
CA VAL A 47 -12.20 0.79 -1.01
C VAL A 47 -13.36 -0.19 -0.91
N SER A 48 -13.34 -1.21 -1.77
CA SER A 48 -14.39 -2.22 -1.77
C SER A 48 -13.89 -3.51 -1.11
N ALA A 49 -14.83 -4.30 -0.58
CA ALA A 49 -14.48 -5.58 0.02
C ALA A 49 -13.80 -6.51 -0.98
N ALA A 50 -14.29 -6.54 -2.21
CA ALA A 50 -13.71 -7.40 -3.25
C ALA A 50 -12.27 -7.00 -3.58
N ASN A 51 -12.02 -5.72 -3.75
CA ASN A 51 -10.67 -5.23 -4.06
C ASN A 51 -9.73 -5.46 -2.88
N TRP A 52 -10.21 -5.27 -1.67
CA TRP A 52 -9.40 -5.52 -0.48
C TRP A 52 -9.02 -6.99 -0.35
N ARG A 53 -9.98 -7.90 -0.58
CA ARG A 53 -9.69 -9.34 -0.55
C ARG A 53 -8.64 -9.72 -1.58
N LYS A 54 -8.68 -9.11 -2.76
CA LYS A 54 -7.69 -9.36 -3.80
C LYS A 54 -6.29 -8.91 -3.35
N LEU A 55 -6.20 -7.73 -2.78
CA LEU A 55 -4.93 -7.22 -2.27
C LEU A 55 -4.41 -8.08 -1.13
N ALA A 56 -5.30 -8.52 -0.24
CA ALA A 56 -4.93 -9.38 0.88
C ALA A 56 -4.41 -10.74 0.39
N LYS A 57 -5.03 -11.28 -0.67
CA LYS A 57 -4.57 -12.54 -1.26
C LYS A 57 -3.18 -12.38 -1.88
N ASP A 58 -2.96 -11.28 -2.60
CA ASP A 58 -1.67 -11.00 -3.21
C ASP A 58 -0.58 -10.85 -2.13
N ALA A 59 -0.92 -10.18 -1.04
CA ALA A 59 0.01 -9.99 0.07
C ALA A 59 0.35 -11.32 0.74
N TRP A 60 -0.64 -12.17 0.95
CA TRP A 60 -0.43 -13.50 1.52
C TRP A 60 0.51 -14.35 0.65
N ASN A 61 0.30 -14.28 -0.67
CA ASN A 61 1.13 -15.02 -1.61
C ASN A 61 2.56 -14.48 -1.68
N GLU A 62 2.78 -13.28 -1.19
CA GLU A 62 4.09 -12.63 -1.18
C GLU A 62 4.72 -12.74 0.20
N ASN A 63 5.01 -13.97 0.63
CA ASN A 63 5.63 -14.26 1.93
C ASN A 63 4.79 -13.84 3.13
N TYR A 64 3.48 -14.04 3.04
CA TYR A 64 2.55 -13.76 4.14
C TYR A 64 2.58 -12.30 4.61
N LYS A 65 2.72 -11.40 3.65
CA LYS A 65 2.69 -9.97 3.94
C LYS A 65 1.28 -9.50 4.31
N HIS A 66 1.22 -8.38 4.97
CA HIS A 66 -0.06 -7.70 5.21
C HIS A 66 -0.36 -6.77 4.05
N PRO A 67 -1.64 -6.64 3.65
CA PRO A 67 -2.01 -5.69 2.62
C PRO A 67 -2.01 -4.26 3.17
N LEU A 68 -1.55 -3.33 2.36
CA LEU A 68 -1.61 -1.91 2.66
C LEU A 68 -1.94 -1.16 1.37
N LEU A 69 -2.97 -0.35 1.41
CA LEU A 69 -3.33 0.50 0.28
C LEU A 69 -2.83 1.90 0.58
N CYS A 70 -1.93 2.39 -0.25
CA CYS A 70 -1.39 3.74 -0.12
C CYS A 70 -2.08 4.64 -1.10
N LEU A 71 -2.90 5.56 -0.60
CA LEU A 71 -3.64 6.51 -1.41
C LEU A 71 -2.89 7.82 -1.48
N VAL A 72 -2.50 8.21 -2.68
CA VAL A 72 -1.86 9.49 -2.91
C VAL A 72 -2.91 10.42 -3.48
N LEU A 73 -3.38 11.35 -2.67
CA LEU A 73 -4.49 12.22 -3.01
C LEU A 73 -4.04 13.60 -3.47
N GLY A 74 -4.86 14.20 -4.34
CA GLY A 74 -4.65 15.55 -4.80
C GLY A 74 -3.88 15.60 -6.10
N GLU A 75 -4.03 16.72 -6.82
CA GLU A 75 -3.39 16.91 -8.10
C GLU A 75 -1.87 16.93 -8.01
N ASP A 76 -1.34 17.41 -6.90
CA ASP A 76 0.09 17.49 -6.67
C ASP A 76 0.59 16.48 -5.63
N SER A 77 -0.15 15.39 -5.42
CA SER A 77 0.20 14.36 -4.43
C SER A 77 0.36 14.96 -3.03
N GLU A 78 -0.58 15.84 -2.67
CA GLU A 78 -0.52 16.62 -1.44
C GLU A 78 -0.65 15.79 -0.16
N ARG A 79 -1.39 14.71 -0.23
CA ARG A 79 -1.66 13.86 0.92
C ARG A 79 -1.45 12.40 0.58
N LYS A 80 -0.90 11.70 1.52
CA LYS A 80 -0.69 10.27 1.39
C LYS A 80 -1.33 9.58 2.58
N LEU A 81 -2.21 8.63 2.30
CA LEU A 81 -2.95 7.91 3.33
C LEU A 81 -2.60 6.43 3.29
N ALA A 82 -2.60 5.82 4.45
CA ALA A 82 -2.41 4.37 4.55
C ALA A 82 -3.72 3.71 4.98
N VAL A 83 -4.16 2.72 4.22
CA VAL A 83 -5.32 1.90 4.56
C VAL A 83 -4.82 0.51 4.92
N VAL A 84 -5.08 0.09 6.15
CA VAL A 84 -4.66 -1.23 6.64
C VAL A 84 -5.83 -1.89 7.37
N GLU A 85 -5.71 -3.18 7.61
CA GLU A 85 -6.69 -3.88 8.42
C GLU A 85 -6.70 -3.31 9.84
N TRP A 86 -7.86 -3.22 10.43
CA TRP A 86 -8.00 -2.68 11.79
C TRP A 86 -7.15 -3.45 12.80
N SER A 87 -7.08 -4.76 12.66
CA SER A 87 -6.26 -5.60 13.53
C SER A 87 -4.77 -5.26 13.44
N VAL A 88 -4.30 -4.95 12.23
CA VAL A 88 -2.91 -4.54 12.02
C VAL A 88 -2.64 -3.20 12.66
N PHE A 89 -3.56 -2.26 12.51
CA PHE A 89 -3.45 -0.95 13.14
C PHE A 89 -3.35 -1.08 14.66
N THR A 90 -4.22 -1.89 15.26
CA THR A 90 -4.20 -2.08 16.71
C THR A 90 -2.91 -2.72 17.18
N GLU A 91 -2.37 -3.67 16.45
CA GLU A 91 -1.09 -4.28 16.78
C GLU A 91 0.05 -3.26 16.76
N LEU A 92 0.06 -2.40 15.75
CA LEU A 92 1.09 -1.37 15.64
C LEU A 92 1.01 -0.37 16.80
N VAL A 93 -0.20 0.01 17.19
CA VAL A 93 -0.41 0.94 18.31
C VAL A 93 -0.01 0.30 19.62
N GLU A 94 -0.41 -0.94 19.85
CA GLU A 94 -0.08 -1.66 21.09
C GLU A 94 1.41 -1.97 21.19
N GLY A 95 2.07 -2.21 20.08
CA GLY A 95 3.49 -2.49 20.07
C GLY A 95 4.38 -1.26 20.09
N SER A 96 3.80 -0.07 20.17
CA SER A 96 4.54 1.18 20.20
C SER A 96 4.30 1.91 21.51
N ASP A 97 5.14 2.90 21.81
CA ASP A 97 4.97 3.75 22.99
C ASP A 97 3.98 4.89 22.74
N TYR A 98 3.19 4.76 21.71
CA TYR A 98 2.15 5.72 21.36
C TYR A 98 0.94 5.52 22.24
N GLU A 99 0.71 6.40 23.13
CA GLU A 99 -0.51 6.41 23.92
C GLU A 99 -1.10 7.79 24.01
#